data_ebc36c561c3993d18f54b4b07b3dbcff
#
_entry.id   ebc36c561c3993d18f54b4b07b3dbcff
#
_cell.length_a   1.000
_cell.length_b   1.000
_cell.length_c   1.000
_cell.angle_alpha   90.00
_cell.angle_beta   90.00
_cell.angle_gamma   90.00
#
_symmetry.space_group_name_H-M   'P 1'
#
loop_
_entity.id
_entity.type
_entity.pdbx_description
1 polymer ?
#
loop_
_entity_poly.entity_id
_entity_poly.type
_entity_poly.pdbx_seq_one_letter_code
_entity_poly.pdbx_strand_id
1 'polypeptide(L)'
;MLIKNVSAEVKNMIGKYEVVTLCGSTRFKDDFNRVQKELTLKGYIVISVGSFGHSGDAVTDEQKVMLDDMHKRKIDMADSIFVINKNGYIGKSTASEIAYAENHGKTVTYMESC
;
A
#
# COMPACT_ATOMS: atom_id res chain seq x y z
N MET A 1 -22.96 4.07 -17.09
CA MET A 1 -22.06 5.21 -17.18
C MET A 1 -21.59 5.44 -18.60
N LEU A 2 -21.67 6.68 -19.08
CA LEU A 2 -21.20 7.03 -20.41
C LEU A 2 -19.68 7.26 -20.39
N ILE A 3 -18.95 6.56 -21.26
CA ILE A 3 -17.49 6.67 -21.35
C ILE A 3 -17.13 7.44 -22.62
N LYS A 4 -17.62 8.68 -22.72
CA LYS A 4 -17.32 9.55 -23.83
C LYS A 4 -16.01 10.30 -23.59
N ASN A 5 -15.27 10.56 -24.65
CA ASN A 5 -14.04 11.37 -24.62
C ASN A 5 -12.93 10.77 -23.73
N VAL A 6 -12.94 9.45 -23.60
CA VAL A 6 -11.93 8.71 -22.82
C VAL A 6 -10.99 8.02 -23.82
N SER A 7 -9.69 8.06 -23.55
CA SER A 7 -8.71 7.41 -24.42
C SER A 7 -8.93 5.89 -24.47
N ALA A 8 -8.45 5.25 -25.52
CA ALA A 8 -8.53 3.80 -25.67
C ALA A 8 -7.81 3.09 -24.50
N GLU A 9 -6.71 3.67 -24.01
CA GLU A 9 -5.94 3.12 -22.91
C GLU A 9 -6.77 3.08 -21.63
N VAL A 10 -7.45 4.18 -21.30
CA VAL A 10 -8.31 4.25 -20.11
C VAL A 10 -9.51 3.30 -20.26
N LYS A 11 -10.12 3.23 -21.45
CA LYS A 11 -11.21 2.29 -21.70
C LYS A 11 -10.80 0.85 -21.45
N ASN A 12 -9.57 0.49 -21.84
CA ASN A 12 -9.04 -0.86 -21.62
C ASN A 12 -8.79 -1.16 -20.14
N MET A 13 -8.56 -0.14 -19.32
CA MET A 13 -8.34 -0.28 -17.88
C MET A 13 -9.64 -0.45 -17.09
N ILE A 14 -10.74 0.11 -17.59
CA ILE A 14 -12.02 0.10 -16.84
C ILE A 14 -12.48 -1.32 -16.59
N GLY A 15 -12.67 -1.63 -15.29
CA GLY A 15 -13.07 -2.97 -14.84
C GLY A 15 -11.90 -3.91 -14.60
N LYS A 16 -10.66 -3.47 -14.82
CA LYS A 16 -9.46 -4.32 -14.72
C LYS A 16 -8.41 -3.61 -13.87
N TYR A 17 -8.70 -3.49 -12.59
CA TYR A 17 -7.81 -2.75 -11.69
C TYR A 17 -6.96 -3.70 -10.86
N GLU A 18 -5.65 -3.47 -10.88
CA GLU A 18 -4.74 -4.17 -9.98
C GLU A 18 -4.91 -3.61 -8.58
N VAL A 19 -4.86 -4.49 -7.59
CA VAL A 19 -4.97 -4.10 -6.18
C VAL A 19 -3.58 -4.07 -5.58
N VAL A 20 -3.22 -2.94 -4.96
CA VAL A 20 -1.93 -2.75 -4.32
C VAL A 20 -2.11 -2.34 -2.86
N THR A 21 -1.37 -2.98 -1.96
CA THR A 21 -1.35 -2.60 -0.56
C THR A 21 -0.07 -1.82 -0.26
N LEU A 22 -0.22 -0.66 0.38
CA LEU A 22 0.92 0.15 0.80
C LEU A 22 1.48 -0.39 2.10
N CYS A 23 2.81 -0.53 2.15
CA CYS A 23 3.54 -0.94 3.34
C CYS A 23 4.61 0.09 3.64
N GLY A 24 4.93 0.29 4.91
CA GLY A 24 5.94 1.26 5.30
C GLY A 24 5.69 1.76 6.72
N SER A 25 6.65 2.51 7.23
CA SER A 25 6.51 3.11 8.56
C SER A 25 5.39 4.16 8.56
N THR A 26 4.53 4.10 9.57
CA THR A 26 3.44 5.07 9.72
C THR A 26 3.94 6.48 10.03
N ARG A 27 5.26 6.65 10.27
CA ARG A 27 5.86 7.99 10.38
C ARG A 27 5.84 8.76 9.05
N PHE A 28 5.70 8.07 7.93
CA PHE A 28 5.70 8.66 6.60
C PHE A 28 4.29 8.99 6.10
N LYS A 29 3.46 9.57 6.95
CA LYS A 29 2.05 9.85 6.64
C LYS A 29 1.87 10.64 5.34
N ASP A 30 2.67 11.68 5.14
CA ASP A 30 2.55 12.52 3.94
C ASP A 30 2.89 11.74 2.67
N ASP A 31 3.91 10.88 2.75
CA ASP A 31 4.28 10.02 1.62
C ASP A 31 3.18 9.00 1.32
N PHE A 32 2.58 8.41 2.35
CA PHE A 32 1.44 7.50 2.16
C PHE A 32 0.29 8.20 1.42
N ASN A 33 -0.07 9.39 1.86
CA ASN A 33 -1.17 10.14 1.26
C ASN A 33 -0.87 10.52 -0.20
N ARG A 34 0.36 10.94 -0.48
CA ARG A 34 0.78 11.30 -1.83
C ARG A 34 0.79 10.07 -2.75
N VAL A 35 1.40 8.98 -2.30
CA VAL A 35 1.50 7.75 -3.09
C VAL A 35 0.13 7.14 -3.35
N GLN A 36 -0.75 7.14 -2.35
CA GLN A 36 -2.11 6.64 -2.52
C GLN A 36 -2.82 7.38 -3.64
N LYS A 37 -2.73 8.70 -3.67
CA LYS A 37 -3.34 9.52 -4.70
C LYS A 37 -2.72 9.22 -6.07
N GLU A 38 -1.40 9.17 -6.15
CA GLU A 38 -0.69 8.91 -7.41
C GLU A 38 -1.08 7.57 -8.01
N LEU A 39 -1.07 6.51 -7.21
CA LEU A 39 -1.42 5.17 -7.68
C LEU A 39 -2.89 5.07 -8.05
N THR A 40 -3.77 5.69 -7.27
CA THR A 40 -5.19 5.72 -7.59
C THR A 40 -5.43 6.34 -8.96
N LEU A 41 -4.77 7.46 -9.24
CA LEU A 41 -4.92 8.14 -10.53
C LEU A 41 -4.28 7.38 -11.69
N LYS A 42 -3.42 6.41 -11.39
CA LYS A 42 -2.83 5.51 -12.39
C LYS A 42 -3.69 4.26 -12.64
N GLY A 43 -4.79 4.09 -11.91
CA GLY A 43 -5.70 2.98 -12.11
C GLY A 43 -5.53 1.81 -11.16
N TYR A 44 -4.90 2.02 -10.00
CA TYR A 44 -4.80 0.99 -8.96
C TYR A 44 -5.90 1.15 -7.93
N ILE A 45 -6.39 0.02 -7.43
CA ILE A 45 -7.15 0.01 -6.18
C ILE A 45 -6.12 -0.03 -5.06
N VAL A 46 -6.10 0.99 -4.22
CA VAL A 46 -5.07 1.14 -3.17
C VAL A 46 -5.65 0.79 -1.81
N ILE A 47 -5.00 -0.13 -1.11
CA ILE A 47 -5.29 -0.45 0.28
C ILE A 47 -4.15 0.15 1.11
N SER A 48 -4.48 1.02 2.05
CA SER A 48 -3.49 1.69 2.87
C SER A 48 -3.66 1.34 4.35
N VAL A 49 -2.79 1.91 5.19
CA VAL A 49 -2.95 1.82 6.63
C VAL A 49 -4.12 2.72 7.06
N GLY A 50 -4.88 2.28 8.04
CA GLY A 50 -6.01 3.06 8.54
C GLY A 50 -5.65 3.99 9.68
N SER A 51 -4.43 3.89 10.21
CA SER A 51 -3.99 4.62 11.38
C SER A 51 -2.49 4.89 11.27
N PHE A 52 -2.06 6.06 11.73
CA PHE A 52 -0.67 6.48 11.69
C PHE A 52 -0.15 6.70 13.10
N GLY A 53 0.16 5.59 13.80
CA GLY A 53 0.59 5.63 15.19
C GLY A 53 1.83 6.51 15.44
N HIS A 54 2.81 6.49 14.52
CA HIS A 54 4.01 7.32 14.65
C HIS A 54 3.76 8.80 14.29
N SER A 55 2.60 9.12 13.73
CA SER A 55 2.27 10.48 13.30
C SER A 55 1.07 11.05 14.08
N GLY A 56 0.86 10.60 15.30
CA GLY A 56 -0.09 11.19 16.22
C GLY A 56 -1.31 10.34 16.59
N ASP A 57 -1.60 9.28 15.85
CA ASP A 57 -2.70 8.39 16.21
C ASP A 57 -2.26 7.47 17.34
N ALA A 58 -2.93 7.54 18.48
CA ALA A 58 -2.59 6.69 19.63
C ALA A 58 -3.12 5.27 19.40
N VAL A 59 -2.26 4.27 19.62
CA VAL A 59 -2.66 2.86 19.58
C VAL A 59 -2.12 2.12 20.80
N THR A 60 -2.93 1.21 21.34
CA THR A 60 -2.52 0.35 22.44
C THR A 60 -1.66 -0.81 21.92
N ASP A 61 -0.98 -1.52 22.84
CA ASP A 61 -0.18 -2.69 22.46
C ASP A 61 -1.06 -3.78 21.83
N GLU A 62 -2.26 -3.98 22.37
CA GLU A 62 -3.20 -4.96 21.82
C GLU A 62 -3.65 -4.57 20.40
N GLN A 63 -3.93 -3.28 20.19
CA GLN A 63 -4.29 -2.78 18.88
C GLN A 63 -3.12 -2.95 17.89
N LYS A 64 -1.88 -2.75 18.36
CA LYS A 64 -0.69 -2.93 17.53
C LYS A 64 -0.59 -4.38 17.01
N VAL A 65 -0.82 -5.36 17.87
CA VAL A 65 -0.80 -6.77 17.49
C VAL A 65 -1.88 -7.05 16.43
N MET A 66 -3.08 -6.55 16.68
CA MET A 66 -4.20 -6.69 15.73
C MET A 66 -3.89 -6.03 14.39
N LEU A 67 -3.34 -4.81 14.41
CA LEU A 67 -3.03 -4.06 13.20
C LEU A 67 -1.93 -4.73 12.37
N ASP A 68 -0.93 -5.32 13.04
CA ASP A 68 0.12 -6.05 12.33
C ASP A 68 -0.44 -7.26 11.60
N ASP A 69 -1.35 -8.01 12.23
CA ASP A 69 -2.01 -9.14 11.57
C ASP A 69 -2.96 -8.65 10.47
N MET A 70 -3.75 -7.63 10.77
CA MET A 70 -4.68 -7.07 9.79
C MET A 70 -3.96 -6.63 8.52
N HIS A 71 -2.79 -6.04 8.66
CA HIS A 71 -2.04 -5.59 7.49
C HIS A 71 -1.62 -6.74 6.60
N LYS A 72 -1.29 -7.90 7.18
CA LYS A 72 -1.01 -9.11 6.39
C LYS A 72 -2.26 -9.61 5.66
N ARG A 73 -3.46 -9.44 6.29
CA ARG A 73 -4.71 -9.76 5.57
C ARG A 73 -4.94 -8.80 4.41
N LYS A 74 -4.57 -7.53 4.56
CA LYS A 74 -4.62 -6.56 3.46
C LYS A 74 -3.68 -6.97 2.32
N ILE A 75 -2.53 -7.52 2.64
CA ILE A 75 -1.59 -8.05 1.63
C ILE A 75 -2.22 -9.25 0.91
N ASP A 76 -2.91 -10.13 1.65
CA ASP A 76 -3.62 -11.26 1.04
C ASP A 76 -4.64 -10.82 0.00
N MET A 77 -5.28 -9.68 0.21
CA MET A 77 -6.30 -9.13 -0.68
C MET A 77 -5.72 -8.46 -1.93
N ALA A 78 -4.42 -8.28 -1.99
CA ALA A 78 -3.76 -7.50 -3.04
C ALA A 78 -3.03 -8.39 -4.04
N ASP A 79 -2.77 -7.83 -5.22
CA ASP A 79 -1.91 -8.47 -6.22
C ASP A 79 -0.44 -8.16 -5.94
N SER A 80 -0.18 -7.00 -5.33
CA SER A 80 1.17 -6.51 -5.08
C SER A 80 1.20 -5.63 -3.82
N ILE A 81 2.41 -5.38 -3.35
CA ILE A 81 2.63 -4.35 -2.33
C ILE A 81 3.56 -3.28 -2.88
N PHE A 82 3.38 -2.07 -2.40
CA PHE A 82 4.25 -0.93 -2.70
C PHE A 82 4.83 -0.44 -1.38
N VAL A 83 6.16 -0.50 -1.27
CA VAL A 83 6.86 -0.18 -0.03
C VAL A 83 7.27 1.29 -0.03
N ILE A 84 6.81 2.02 0.98
CA ILE A 84 7.18 3.41 1.18
C ILE A 84 8.43 3.41 2.06
N ASN A 85 9.59 3.45 1.41
CA ASN A 85 10.89 3.35 2.04
C ASN A 85 11.66 4.67 1.94
N LYS A 86 11.09 5.73 2.47
CA LYS A 86 11.70 7.06 2.41
C LYS A 86 13.13 7.04 2.96
N ASN A 87 14.07 7.57 2.17
CA ASN A 87 15.50 7.56 2.48
C ASN A 87 16.06 6.15 2.74
N GLY A 88 15.42 5.14 2.13
CA GLY A 88 15.83 3.75 2.30
C GLY A 88 15.37 3.10 3.60
N TYR A 89 14.63 3.82 4.44
CA TYR A 89 14.23 3.28 5.74
C TYR A 89 13.17 2.19 5.60
N ILE A 90 13.47 1.03 6.17
CA ILE A 90 12.53 -0.10 6.28
C ILE A 90 12.57 -0.56 7.74
N GLY A 91 11.47 -0.34 8.45
CA GLY A 91 11.37 -0.76 9.84
C GLY A 91 11.08 -2.26 9.97
N LYS A 92 11.05 -2.73 11.20
CA LYS A 92 10.89 -4.15 11.52
C LYS A 92 9.57 -4.72 11.02
N SER A 93 8.47 -4.02 11.24
CA SER A 93 7.13 -4.45 10.78
C SER A 93 7.08 -4.50 9.26
N THR A 94 7.64 -3.49 8.61
CA THR A 94 7.66 -3.44 7.14
C THR A 94 8.50 -4.56 6.55
N ALA A 95 9.66 -4.86 7.15
CA ALA A 95 10.48 -5.99 6.71
C ALA A 95 9.71 -7.31 6.81
N SER A 96 8.95 -7.51 7.87
CA SER A 96 8.09 -8.68 8.05
C SER A 96 7.02 -8.76 6.96
N GLU A 97 6.43 -7.62 6.59
CA GLU A 97 5.41 -7.55 5.56
C GLU A 97 5.98 -7.86 4.17
N ILE A 98 7.19 -7.38 3.89
CA ILE A 98 7.88 -7.69 2.63
C ILE A 98 8.11 -9.19 2.52
N ALA A 99 8.64 -9.81 3.57
CA ALA A 99 8.88 -11.26 3.59
C ALA A 99 7.57 -12.03 3.41
N TYR A 100 6.51 -11.59 4.08
CA TYR A 100 5.19 -12.21 3.96
C TYR A 100 4.68 -12.14 2.52
N ALA A 101 4.77 -10.97 1.90
CA ALA A 101 4.32 -10.78 0.53
C ALA A 101 5.11 -11.67 -0.45
N GLU A 102 6.42 -11.71 -0.31
CA GLU A 102 7.28 -12.55 -1.16
C GLU A 102 6.94 -14.03 -1.01
N ASN A 103 6.71 -14.49 0.22
CA ASN A 103 6.36 -15.88 0.50
C ASN A 103 4.99 -16.26 -0.04
N HIS A 104 4.13 -15.28 -0.32
CA HIS A 104 2.78 -15.51 -0.85
C HIS A 104 2.66 -15.14 -2.33
N GLY A 105 3.78 -15.00 -3.02
CA GLY A 105 3.80 -14.77 -4.46
C GLY A 105 3.34 -13.39 -4.89
N LYS A 106 3.34 -12.41 -3.98
CA LYS A 106 2.96 -11.05 -4.33
C LYS A 106 4.16 -10.30 -4.89
N THR A 107 3.92 -9.44 -5.88
CA THR A 107 4.96 -8.56 -6.41
C THR A 107 5.28 -7.47 -5.39
N VAL A 108 6.55 -7.17 -5.21
CA VAL A 108 7.01 -6.13 -4.28
C VAL A 108 7.70 -5.03 -5.08
N THR A 109 7.22 -3.80 -4.94
CA THR A 109 7.85 -2.63 -5.54
C THR A 109 8.11 -1.59 -4.46
N TYR A 110 8.98 -0.64 -4.75
CA TYR A 110 9.49 0.32 -3.76
C TYR A 110 9.34 1.74 -4.26
N MET A 111 9.12 2.67 -3.33
CA MET A 111 9.06 4.10 -3.64
C MET A 111 10.44 4.61 -4.05
N GLU A 112 11.49 4.21 -3.34
CA GLU A 112 12.86 4.60 -3.65
C GLU A 112 13.71 3.39 -4.01
N SER A 113 14.57 3.57 -5.00
CA SER A 113 15.51 2.54 -5.41
C SER A 113 16.54 2.30 -4.31
N CYS A 114 16.95 1.05 -4.14
CA CYS A 114 18.01 0.70 -3.18
C CYS A 114 19.38 0.87 -3.82
#